data_ab8fe74e2e085fb462f3dccbf2030fbd
#
_entry.id   ab8fe74e2e085fb462f3dccbf2030fbd
#
_cell.length_a   1.000
_cell.length_b   1.000
_cell.length_c   1.000
_cell.angle_alpha   90.00
_cell.angle_beta   90.00
_cell.angle_gamma   90.00
#
_symmetry.space_group_name_H-M   'P 1'
#
loop_
_entity.id
_entity.type
_entity.pdbx_description
1 polymer ?
#
loop_
_entity_poly.entity_id
_entity_poly.type
_entity_poly.pdbx_seq_one_letter_code
_entity_poly.pdbx_strand_id
1 'polypeptide(L)'
;MKDSSFLWYDKPASVWTQALPIGNGTLGGMIYGKVEEETVSLNHDELWTGHPKNTIRPGSLEAFQKARALALDGKLRESQDIIESDFMSTWSQAYLPLGDLVLTFDGSDRKSDYIRSLDLDTAIASVSYRQGKRIMRRELFASHPDKVIAVRLICENGKFDVTASLRCQLHHKVKSQSGLLVMSGEAPSEHNTNGQSDKQSYSKVDSERGMLFTCAVKADTDGKKHISGKGIKITGATVVTLYLTAETSFNGWQNNAFTNGKPHLEPCIERLSKNFDYEAVKSAHIADYRALYSRVELDIGSNGKDNI
;
A
#
# COMPACT_ATOMS: atom_id res chain seq x y z
N MET A 1 16.76 12.24 -25.87
CA MET A 1 16.12 11.68 -24.66
C MET A 1 14.66 11.50 -25.03
N LYS A 2 14.10 10.30 -24.92
CA LYS A 2 12.67 10.07 -25.20
C LYS A 2 11.88 10.76 -24.08
N ASP A 3 11.21 11.86 -24.39
CA ASP A 3 10.41 12.68 -23.46
C ASP A 3 9.07 12.04 -23.04
N SER A 4 8.89 10.75 -23.27
CA SER A 4 7.59 10.07 -23.22
C SER A 4 7.38 9.15 -21.99
N SER A 5 8.32 9.13 -21.03
CA SER A 5 8.27 8.17 -19.91
C SER A 5 7.76 8.78 -18.60
N PHE A 6 7.05 9.92 -18.65
CA PHE A 6 6.54 10.60 -17.46
C PHE A 6 5.01 10.72 -17.50
N LEU A 7 4.37 10.31 -16.40
CA LEU A 7 3.03 10.79 -16.06
C LEU A 7 3.20 12.03 -15.20
N TRP A 8 2.53 13.14 -15.54
CA TRP A 8 2.63 14.35 -14.74
C TRP A 8 1.30 15.11 -14.63
N TYR A 9 1.13 15.84 -13.55
CA TYR A 9 -0.08 16.59 -13.22
C TYR A 9 0.27 17.88 -12.49
N ASP A 10 -0.48 18.93 -12.76
CA ASP A 10 -0.34 20.27 -12.16
C ASP A 10 -1.20 20.44 -10.87
N LYS A 11 -1.89 19.38 -10.43
CA LYS A 11 -2.79 19.39 -9.26
C LYS A 11 -2.64 18.11 -8.44
N PRO A 12 -2.84 18.19 -7.10
CA PRO A 12 -2.97 16.99 -6.27
C PRO A 12 -4.12 16.10 -6.72
N ALA A 13 -4.03 14.80 -6.44
CA ALA A 13 -5.13 13.88 -6.61
C ALA A 13 -6.22 14.15 -5.57
N SER A 14 -7.48 14.19 -6.00
CA SER A 14 -8.63 14.32 -5.13
C SER A 14 -9.22 12.97 -4.71
N VAL A 15 -9.07 11.95 -5.58
CA VAL A 15 -9.57 10.59 -5.38
C VAL A 15 -8.46 9.57 -5.64
N TRP A 16 -8.64 8.36 -5.14
CA TRP A 16 -7.66 7.27 -5.22
C TRP A 16 -7.23 6.96 -6.67
N THR A 17 -8.17 6.95 -7.61
CA THR A 17 -7.90 6.64 -9.02
C THR A 17 -7.04 7.68 -9.75
N GLN A 18 -6.83 8.85 -9.16
CA GLN A 18 -5.95 9.90 -9.69
C GLN A 18 -4.56 9.87 -9.04
N ALA A 19 -4.37 9.09 -7.97
CA ALA A 19 -3.11 9.01 -7.25
C ALA A 19 -2.04 8.28 -8.08
N LEU A 20 -0.76 8.58 -7.84
CA LEU A 20 0.36 7.95 -8.54
C LEU A 20 0.76 6.66 -7.82
N PRO A 21 0.84 5.52 -8.52
CA PRO A 21 1.19 4.24 -7.92
C PRO A 21 2.71 4.05 -7.80
N ILE A 22 3.14 3.46 -6.70
CA ILE A 22 4.45 2.84 -6.54
C ILE A 22 4.27 1.44 -5.98
N GLY A 23 5.20 0.52 -6.27
CA GLY A 23 5.12 -0.85 -5.75
C GLY A 23 6.37 -1.66 -6.01
N ASN A 24 6.59 -2.70 -5.19
CA ASN A 24 7.73 -3.60 -5.28
C ASN A 24 7.34 -5.09 -5.34
N GLY A 25 6.07 -5.37 -5.66
CA GLY A 25 5.52 -6.72 -5.70
C GLY A 25 4.90 -7.19 -4.38
N THR A 26 5.32 -6.66 -3.24
CA THR A 26 4.77 -6.97 -1.91
C THR A 26 4.07 -5.75 -1.30
N LEU A 27 4.77 -4.62 -1.29
CA LEU A 27 4.24 -3.34 -0.79
C LEU A 27 3.85 -2.45 -1.96
N GLY A 28 2.71 -1.81 -1.85
CA GLY A 28 2.23 -0.80 -2.76
C GLY A 28 1.86 0.49 -2.04
N GLY A 29 1.94 1.61 -2.76
CA GLY A 29 1.50 2.92 -2.26
C GLY A 29 0.86 3.76 -3.35
N MET A 30 -0.25 4.43 -3.02
CA MET A 30 -0.92 5.41 -3.88
C MET A 30 -0.68 6.81 -3.33
N ILE A 31 0.00 7.66 -4.10
CA ILE A 31 0.49 8.99 -3.70
C ILE A 31 -0.43 10.05 -4.24
N TYR A 32 -1.08 10.80 -3.36
CA TYR A 32 -2.02 11.87 -3.77
C TYR A 32 -1.32 13.17 -4.16
N GLY A 33 -0.15 13.43 -3.62
CA GLY A 33 0.59 14.68 -3.86
C GLY A 33 0.00 15.90 -3.15
N LYS A 34 -0.80 15.72 -2.10
CA LYS A 34 -1.39 16.83 -1.35
C LYS A 34 -0.30 17.61 -0.60
N VAL A 35 -0.49 18.92 -0.50
CA VAL A 35 0.56 19.80 0.02
C VAL A 35 0.55 19.90 1.54
N GLU A 36 -0.62 20.09 2.14
CA GLU A 36 -0.76 20.30 3.59
C GLU A 36 -0.80 18.99 4.37
N GLU A 37 -1.55 18.03 3.87
CA GLU A 37 -1.63 16.67 4.40
C GLU A 37 -1.47 15.69 3.25
N GLU A 38 -0.26 15.16 3.03
CA GLU A 38 -0.03 14.08 2.08
C GLU A 38 -0.58 12.77 2.63
N THR A 39 -1.21 12.02 1.77
CA THR A 39 -1.65 10.65 2.06
C THR A 39 -0.95 9.71 1.09
N VAL A 40 -0.35 8.66 1.63
CA VAL A 40 0.10 7.51 0.84
C VAL A 40 -0.73 6.31 1.28
N SER A 41 -1.71 5.91 0.47
CA SER A 41 -2.53 4.73 0.77
C SER A 41 -1.76 3.47 0.47
N LEU A 42 -1.60 2.63 1.50
CA LEU A 42 -0.68 1.49 1.51
C LEU A 42 -1.43 0.18 1.26
N ASN A 43 -0.78 -0.73 0.56
CA ASN A 43 -1.23 -2.10 0.36
C ASN A 43 -0.11 -3.09 0.64
N HIS A 44 -0.50 -4.29 1.09
CA HIS A 44 0.37 -5.46 1.18
C HIS A 44 -0.33 -6.62 0.48
N ASP A 45 0.36 -7.34 -0.41
CA ASP A 45 -0.20 -8.40 -1.26
C ASP A 45 -0.83 -9.56 -0.48
N GLU A 46 -0.31 -9.88 0.70
CA GLU A 46 -0.82 -10.94 1.56
C GLU A 46 -1.98 -10.50 2.49
N LEU A 47 -2.36 -9.21 2.55
CA LEU A 47 -3.35 -8.76 3.53
C LEU A 47 -4.78 -8.97 3.05
N TRP A 48 -5.40 -10.06 3.52
CA TRP A 48 -6.75 -10.49 3.20
C TRP A 48 -7.56 -10.78 4.45
N THR A 49 -8.88 -10.80 4.34
CA THR A 49 -9.77 -11.28 5.41
C THR A 49 -9.68 -12.79 5.55
N GLY A 50 -10.17 -13.31 6.68
CA GLY A 50 -10.52 -14.70 6.82
C GLY A 50 -9.46 -15.60 7.40
N HIS A 51 -9.81 -16.88 7.39
CA HIS A 51 -9.02 -18.00 7.89
C HIS A 51 -9.30 -19.23 7.03
N PRO A 52 -8.48 -20.29 7.06
CA PRO A 52 -8.73 -21.52 6.31
C PRO A 52 -10.09 -22.13 6.66
N LYS A 53 -10.90 -22.39 5.64
CA LYS A 53 -12.24 -22.99 5.77
C LYS A 53 -12.40 -24.12 4.76
N ASN A 54 -13.13 -25.16 5.17
CA ASN A 54 -13.68 -26.08 4.19
C ASN A 54 -14.92 -25.43 3.55
N THR A 55 -14.82 -25.08 2.29
CA THR A 55 -15.87 -24.40 1.53
C THR A 55 -16.65 -25.34 0.62
N ILE A 56 -16.38 -26.64 0.64
CA ILE A 56 -17.09 -27.62 -0.17
C ILE A 56 -18.50 -27.81 0.42
N ARG A 57 -19.53 -27.53 -0.37
CA ARG A 57 -20.91 -27.78 0.04
C ARG A 57 -21.25 -29.28 0.01
N PRO A 58 -21.97 -29.80 1.02
CA PRO A 58 -22.57 -31.13 0.90
C PRO A 58 -23.50 -31.16 -0.32
N GLY A 59 -23.44 -32.23 -1.12
CA GLY A 59 -24.26 -32.37 -2.32
C GLY A 59 -23.73 -31.64 -3.56
N SER A 60 -22.57 -30.99 -3.50
CA SER A 60 -22.02 -30.23 -4.64
C SER A 60 -21.72 -31.11 -5.88
N LEU A 61 -21.36 -32.39 -5.67
CA LEU A 61 -21.14 -33.31 -6.80
C LEU A 61 -22.43 -33.56 -7.57
N GLU A 62 -23.52 -33.83 -6.87
CA GLU A 62 -24.85 -34.07 -7.49
C GLU A 62 -25.37 -32.81 -8.19
N ALA A 63 -25.19 -31.65 -7.54
CA ALA A 63 -25.53 -30.35 -8.13
C ALA A 63 -24.73 -30.11 -9.44
N PHE A 64 -23.44 -30.37 -9.43
CA PHE A 64 -22.60 -30.26 -10.64
C PHE A 64 -23.06 -31.19 -11.76
N GLN A 65 -23.35 -32.47 -11.44
CA GLN A 65 -23.83 -33.44 -12.44
C GLN A 65 -25.15 -33.01 -13.07
N LYS A 66 -26.10 -32.50 -12.26
CA LYS A 66 -27.38 -31.97 -12.74
C LYS A 66 -27.19 -30.74 -13.61
N ALA A 67 -26.38 -29.78 -13.16
CA ALA A 67 -26.10 -28.57 -13.92
C ALA A 67 -25.46 -28.92 -15.28
N ARG A 68 -24.50 -29.85 -15.28
CA ARG A 68 -23.86 -30.33 -16.53
C ARG A 68 -24.87 -30.96 -17.50
N ALA A 69 -25.78 -31.78 -17.00
CA ALA A 69 -26.83 -32.40 -17.85
C ALA A 69 -27.73 -31.33 -18.48
N LEU A 70 -28.16 -30.34 -17.68
CA LEU A 70 -28.97 -29.22 -18.19
C LEU A 70 -28.22 -28.39 -19.23
N ALA A 71 -26.93 -28.10 -19.00
CA ALA A 71 -26.13 -27.36 -19.96
C ALA A 71 -25.99 -28.11 -21.32
N LEU A 72 -25.80 -29.41 -21.27
CA LEU A 72 -25.73 -30.26 -22.49
C LEU A 72 -27.06 -30.33 -23.22
N ASP A 73 -28.20 -30.20 -22.50
CA ASP A 73 -29.55 -30.13 -23.05
C ASP A 73 -29.94 -28.72 -23.54
N GLY A 74 -29.01 -27.77 -23.49
CA GLY A 74 -29.22 -26.38 -23.91
C GLY A 74 -29.95 -25.50 -22.91
N LYS A 75 -30.27 -26.00 -21.71
CA LYS A 75 -30.94 -25.28 -20.61
C LYS A 75 -29.95 -24.48 -19.75
N LEU A 76 -29.28 -23.53 -20.39
CA LEU A 76 -28.16 -22.80 -19.77
C LEU A 76 -28.55 -22.02 -18.51
N ARG A 77 -29.74 -21.40 -18.51
CA ARG A 77 -30.23 -20.64 -17.36
C ARG A 77 -30.48 -21.51 -16.14
N GLU A 78 -31.17 -22.62 -16.32
CA GLU A 78 -31.45 -23.60 -15.27
C GLU A 78 -30.13 -24.21 -14.72
N SER A 79 -29.17 -24.47 -15.61
CA SER A 79 -27.82 -24.92 -15.23
C SER A 79 -27.12 -23.88 -14.33
N GLN A 80 -27.14 -22.60 -14.74
CA GLN A 80 -26.55 -21.52 -13.99
C GLN A 80 -27.17 -21.38 -12.59
N ASP A 81 -28.52 -21.42 -12.52
CA ASP A 81 -29.24 -21.30 -11.26
C ASP A 81 -28.83 -22.39 -10.25
N ILE A 82 -28.59 -23.63 -10.72
CA ILE A 82 -28.10 -24.73 -9.87
C ILE A 82 -26.65 -24.52 -9.46
N ILE A 83 -25.79 -24.05 -10.36
CA ILE A 83 -24.39 -23.75 -10.02
C ILE A 83 -24.35 -22.69 -8.92
N GLU A 84 -25.12 -21.62 -9.05
CA GLU A 84 -25.14 -20.52 -8.08
C GLU A 84 -25.75 -20.93 -6.74
N SER A 85 -26.85 -21.69 -6.74
CA SER A 85 -27.56 -22.05 -5.50
C SER A 85 -26.93 -23.21 -4.75
N ASP A 86 -26.50 -24.27 -5.45
CA ASP A 86 -26.22 -25.57 -4.85
C ASP A 86 -24.77 -26.01 -4.97
N PHE A 87 -24.03 -25.50 -5.99
CA PHE A 87 -22.64 -25.89 -6.21
C PHE A 87 -21.63 -24.87 -5.68
N MET A 88 -21.82 -23.58 -5.99
CA MET A 88 -20.90 -22.55 -5.54
C MET A 88 -20.92 -22.42 -4.00
N SER A 89 -19.73 -22.27 -3.47
CA SER A 89 -19.53 -22.07 -2.04
C SER A 89 -19.77 -20.61 -1.60
N THR A 90 -19.29 -20.26 -0.42
CA THR A 90 -19.27 -18.88 0.09
C THR A 90 -18.34 -18.03 -0.75
N TRP A 91 -18.54 -16.71 -0.71
CA TRP A 91 -17.66 -15.73 -1.36
C TRP A 91 -16.19 -15.91 -0.97
N SER A 92 -15.30 -15.58 -1.88
CA SER A 92 -13.87 -15.50 -1.60
C SER A 92 -13.57 -14.46 -0.53
N GLN A 93 -12.41 -14.58 0.10
CA GLN A 93 -11.93 -13.58 1.04
C GLN A 93 -11.70 -12.23 0.36
N ALA A 94 -11.79 -11.13 1.11
CA ALA A 94 -11.61 -9.79 0.60
C ALA A 94 -10.16 -9.32 0.78
N TYR A 95 -9.60 -8.73 -0.28
CA TYR A 95 -8.34 -7.99 -0.20
C TYR A 95 -8.54 -6.71 0.60
N LEU A 96 -7.58 -6.37 1.47
CA LEU A 96 -7.71 -5.27 2.41
C LEU A 96 -6.64 -4.19 2.20
N PRO A 97 -6.99 -2.91 2.38
CA PRO A 97 -5.98 -1.86 2.51
C PRO A 97 -5.19 -2.05 3.80
N LEU A 98 -3.86 -1.86 3.73
CA LEU A 98 -2.99 -1.87 4.91
C LEU A 98 -3.21 -0.63 5.79
N GLY A 99 -3.66 0.45 5.20
CA GLY A 99 -3.87 1.75 5.84
C GLY A 99 -3.15 2.87 5.10
N ASP A 100 -2.88 3.98 5.78
CA ASP A 100 -2.27 5.16 5.20
C ASP A 100 -1.05 5.61 5.99
N LEU A 101 0.02 6.00 5.29
CA LEU A 101 1.04 6.89 5.80
C LEU A 101 0.57 8.33 5.55
N VAL A 102 0.40 9.09 6.60
CA VAL A 102 -0.05 10.48 6.54
C VAL A 102 1.07 11.42 6.97
N LEU A 103 1.39 12.39 6.13
CA LEU A 103 2.40 13.41 6.39
C LEU A 103 1.71 14.77 6.50
N THR A 104 1.61 15.30 7.71
CA THR A 104 1.02 16.62 7.97
C THR A 104 2.15 17.65 8.06
N PHE A 105 2.09 18.68 7.22
CA PHE A 105 3.07 19.76 7.15
C PHE A 105 2.54 21.01 7.82
N ASP A 106 3.39 21.66 8.59
CA ASP A 106 3.07 22.98 9.16
C ASP A 106 3.31 24.08 8.12
N GLY A 107 2.39 25.04 8.05
CA GLY A 107 2.51 26.22 7.20
C GLY A 107 1.29 26.48 6.33
N SER A 108 0.88 27.75 6.26
CA SER A 108 -0.30 28.24 5.53
C SER A 108 0.05 29.11 4.30
N ASP A 109 1.36 29.24 3.95
CA ASP A 109 1.78 30.11 2.84
C ASP A 109 1.17 29.64 1.51
N ARG A 110 0.87 30.62 0.65
CA ARG A 110 0.40 30.36 -0.71
C ARG A 110 1.40 29.46 -1.46
N LYS A 111 0.88 28.43 -2.15
CA LYS A 111 1.65 27.49 -2.93
C LYS A 111 1.55 27.85 -4.41
N SER A 112 2.65 27.69 -5.13
CA SER A 112 2.74 27.88 -6.59
C SER A 112 3.68 26.83 -7.21
N ASP A 113 3.76 26.81 -8.53
CA ASP A 113 4.67 25.96 -9.30
C ASP A 113 4.56 24.48 -8.91
N TYR A 114 3.31 24.03 -8.68
CA TYR A 114 3.03 22.65 -8.28
C TYR A 114 3.15 21.70 -9.46
N ILE A 115 3.86 20.62 -9.26
CA ILE A 115 3.91 19.49 -10.17
C ILE A 115 4.03 18.20 -9.37
N ARG A 116 3.31 17.16 -9.75
CA ARG A 116 3.54 15.77 -9.33
C ARG A 116 3.76 14.91 -10.56
N SER A 117 4.66 13.96 -10.48
CA SER A 117 5.01 13.10 -11.61
C SER A 117 5.40 11.70 -11.16
N LEU A 118 5.25 10.75 -12.07
CA LEU A 118 5.81 9.40 -11.97
C LEU A 118 6.71 9.19 -13.19
N ASP A 119 7.99 8.97 -12.92
CA ASP A 119 8.95 8.54 -13.94
C ASP A 119 8.81 7.03 -14.13
N LEU A 120 8.34 6.63 -15.31
CA LEU A 120 8.10 5.22 -15.65
C LEU A 120 9.41 4.47 -15.91
N ASP A 121 10.52 5.14 -16.18
CA ASP A 121 11.84 4.53 -16.40
C ASP A 121 12.55 4.18 -15.09
N THR A 122 12.19 4.87 -14.00
CA THR A 122 12.79 4.69 -12.68
C THR A 122 11.81 4.23 -11.61
N ALA A 123 10.50 4.22 -11.90
CA ALA A 123 9.41 3.99 -10.95
C ALA A 123 9.48 4.90 -9.70
N ILE A 124 9.92 6.15 -9.88
CA ILE A 124 9.98 7.17 -8.82
C ILE A 124 8.87 8.17 -9.01
N ALA A 125 8.03 8.31 -8.00
CA ALA A 125 7.05 9.38 -7.93
C ALA A 125 7.65 10.61 -7.25
N SER A 126 7.35 11.79 -7.79
CA SER A 126 7.86 13.06 -7.30
C SER A 126 6.74 14.08 -7.12
N VAL A 127 6.88 14.95 -6.11
CA VAL A 127 6.03 16.12 -5.91
C VAL A 127 6.92 17.33 -5.66
N SER A 128 6.71 18.41 -6.38
CA SER A 128 7.46 19.64 -6.21
C SER A 128 6.51 20.83 -6.19
N TYR A 129 6.76 21.79 -5.31
CA TYR A 129 6.02 23.05 -5.26
C TYR A 129 6.85 24.14 -4.55
N ARG A 130 6.48 25.37 -4.80
CA ARG A 130 7.04 26.54 -4.11
C ARG A 130 6.10 26.98 -2.97
N GLN A 131 6.66 27.31 -1.82
CA GLN A 131 5.94 27.86 -0.67
C GLN A 131 6.69 29.10 -0.17
N GLY A 132 6.27 30.27 -0.61
CA GLY A 132 7.04 31.51 -0.42
C GLY A 132 8.40 31.41 -1.10
N LYS A 133 9.49 31.55 -0.33
CA LYS A 133 10.88 31.41 -0.81
C LYS A 133 11.36 29.94 -0.84
N ARG A 134 10.67 29.05 -0.14
CA ARG A 134 11.03 27.63 -0.03
C ARG A 134 10.62 26.86 -1.26
N ILE A 135 11.45 25.90 -1.68
CA ILE A 135 11.10 24.90 -2.70
C ILE A 135 11.01 23.57 -1.97
N MET A 136 9.83 22.98 -1.97
CA MET A 136 9.57 21.66 -1.39
C MET A 136 9.64 20.61 -2.47
N ARG A 137 10.40 19.55 -2.22
CA ARG A 137 10.49 18.37 -3.10
C ARG A 137 10.23 17.12 -2.29
N ARG A 138 9.54 16.17 -2.90
CA ARG A 138 9.30 14.84 -2.35
C ARG A 138 9.64 13.81 -3.42
N GLU A 139 10.33 12.76 -3.03
CA GLU A 139 10.56 11.58 -3.86
C GLU A 139 10.05 10.35 -3.10
N LEU A 140 9.30 9.48 -3.78
CA LEU A 140 8.72 8.27 -3.21
C LEU A 140 8.94 7.11 -4.18
N PHE A 141 9.44 5.99 -3.66
CA PHE A 141 9.56 4.75 -4.42
C PHE A 141 9.49 3.53 -3.50
N ALA A 142 9.20 2.37 -4.08
CA ALA A 142 9.16 1.09 -3.37
C ALA A 142 10.32 0.21 -3.82
N SER A 143 11.34 0.05 -2.97
CA SER A 143 12.50 -0.79 -3.25
C SER A 143 12.18 -2.27 -3.01
N HIS A 144 12.33 -3.10 -4.03
CA HIS A 144 12.22 -4.56 -3.89
C HIS A 144 13.46 -5.16 -3.19
N PRO A 145 14.71 -4.79 -3.53
CA PRO A 145 15.89 -5.33 -2.86
C PRO A 145 15.91 -5.05 -1.35
N ASP A 146 15.46 -3.86 -0.93
CA ASP A 146 15.47 -3.44 0.47
C ASP A 146 14.16 -3.76 1.21
N LYS A 147 13.09 -4.10 0.47
CA LYS A 147 11.73 -4.36 0.99
C LYS A 147 11.17 -3.19 1.79
N VAL A 148 11.38 -1.96 1.29
CA VAL A 148 10.89 -0.73 1.91
C VAL A 148 10.23 0.19 0.89
N ILE A 149 9.29 0.99 1.36
CA ILE A 149 8.91 2.24 0.70
C ILE A 149 9.79 3.35 1.29
N ALA A 150 10.52 4.05 0.43
CA ALA A 150 11.31 5.21 0.80
C ALA A 150 10.56 6.50 0.45
N VAL A 151 10.54 7.46 1.39
CA VAL A 151 9.95 8.78 1.19
C VAL A 151 10.98 9.81 1.60
N ARG A 152 11.48 10.59 0.64
CA ARG A 152 12.43 11.68 0.91
C ARG A 152 11.77 13.02 0.70
N LEU A 153 11.88 13.87 1.72
CA LEU A 153 11.35 15.23 1.75
C LEU A 153 12.54 16.18 1.84
N ILE A 154 12.56 17.20 0.96
CA ILE A 154 13.64 18.19 0.90
C ILE A 154 13.01 19.58 0.86
N CYS A 155 13.57 20.49 1.65
CA CYS A 155 13.25 21.92 1.61
C CYS A 155 14.51 22.73 1.25
N GLU A 156 14.49 23.31 0.06
CA GLU A 156 15.52 24.27 -0.34
C GLU A 156 15.11 25.69 0.13
N ASN A 157 16.09 26.48 0.52
CA ASN A 157 15.92 27.86 0.98
C ASN A 157 15.05 28.02 2.23
N GLY A 158 15.13 27.07 3.16
CA GLY A 158 14.42 27.16 4.43
C GLY A 158 14.37 25.83 5.19
N LYS A 159 13.50 25.79 6.17
CA LYS A 159 13.23 24.61 7.01
C LYS A 159 11.74 24.35 7.02
N PHE A 160 11.38 23.12 7.38
CA PHE A 160 9.98 22.71 7.54
C PHE A 160 9.79 21.81 8.74
N ASP A 161 8.57 21.74 9.19
CA ASP A 161 8.09 20.83 10.19
C ASP A 161 7.14 19.83 9.55
N VAL A 162 7.21 18.57 9.99
CA VAL A 162 6.32 17.51 9.49
C VAL A 162 6.02 16.50 10.59
N THR A 163 4.79 16.01 10.60
CA THR A 163 4.40 14.87 11.43
C THR A 163 4.02 13.71 10.53
N ALA A 164 4.72 12.58 10.66
CA ALA A 164 4.37 11.32 10.00
C ALA A 164 3.56 10.46 10.95
N SER A 165 2.37 10.01 10.52
CA SER A 165 1.49 9.14 11.29
C SER A 165 0.97 7.98 10.45
N LEU A 166 0.53 6.91 11.12
CA LEU A 166 -0.10 5.75 10.49
C LEU A 166 -1.58 5.72 10.87
N ARG A 167 -2.44 5.52 9.88
CA ARG A 167 -3.89 5.34 10.04
C ARG A 167 -4.31 4.02 9.40
N CYS A 168 -5.28 3.33 9.97
CA CYS A 168 -5.83 2.10 9.41
C CYS A 168 -7.31 1.98 9.76
N GLN A 169 -8.09 1.35 8.88
CA GLN A 169 -9.51 1.06 9.11
C GLN A 169 -9.72 -0.27 9.85
N LEU A 170 -8.70 -1.13 9.90
CA LEU A 170 -8.73 -2.42 10.58
C LEU A 170 -8.45 -2.22 12.07
N HIS A 171 -8.74 -3.23 12.89
CA HIS A 171 -8.33 -3.24 14.29
C HIS A 171 -6.81 -3.12 14.41
N HIS A 172 -6.33 -2.06 15.01
CA HIS A 172 -4.90 -1.79 15.13
C HIS A 172 -4.53 -1.00 16.39
N LYS A 173 -3.25 -1.00 16.68
CA LYS A 173 -2.63 -0.16 17.71
C LYS A 173 -1.36 0.45 17.12
N VAL A 174 -1.12 1.73 17.41
CA VAL A 174 0.12 2.43 17.03
C VAL A 174 0.92 2.73 18.27
N LYS A 175 2.21 2.44 18.28
CA LYS A 175 3.13 2.68 19.39
C LYS A 175 4.51 3.08 18.90
N SER A 176 5.29 3.71 19.76
CA SER A 176 6.74 3.87 19.59
C SER A 176 7.42 2.62 20.14
N GLN A 177 8.24 1.97 19.33
CA GLN A 177 9.01 0.79 19.74
C GLN A 177 10.35 0.77 19.01
N SER A 178 11.46 0.55 19.74
CA SER A 178 12.83 0.44 19.16
C SER A 178 13.21 1.64 18.28
N GLY A 179 12.76 2.86 18.64
CA GLY A 179 13.02 4.06 17.85
C GLY A 179 12.21 4.17 16.54
N LEU A 180 11.21 3.33 16.35
CA LEU A 180 10.30 3.28 15.20
C LEU A 180 8.88 3.65 15.60
N LEU A 181 8.09 4.12 14.64
CA LEU A 181 6.64 4.15 14.73
C LEU A 181 6.11 2.81 14.21
N VAL A 182 5.41 2.07 15.05
CA VAL A 182 4.94 0.72 14.74
C VAL A 182 3.42 0.66 14.88
N MET A 183 2.76 0.26 13.81
CA MET A 183 1.35 -0.10 13.78
C MET A 183 1.24 -1.62 13.66
N SER A 184 0.55 -2.25 14.60
CA SER A 184 0.23 -3.68 14.54
C SER A 184 -1.27 -3.86 14.64
N GLY A 185 -1.80 -4.78 13.86
CA GLY A 185 -3.24 -5.00 13.78
C GLY A 185 -3.62 -6.41 13.38
N GLU A 186 -4.91 -6.59 13.22
CA GLU A 186 -5.56 -7.85 12.87
C GLU A 186 -6.54 -7.61 11.72
N ALA A 187 -6.52 -8.50 10.72
CA ALA A 187 -7.51 -8.52 9.66
C ALA A 187 -8.84 -9.12 10.17
N PRO A 188 -10.00 -8.70 9.64
CA PRO A 188 -11.28 -9.32 9.97
C PRO A 188 -11.30 -10.82 9.67
N SER A 189 -12.00 -11.57 10.49
CA SER A 189 -12.28 -12.99 10.27
C SER A 189 -13.15 -13.20 9.03
N GLU A 190 -14.03 -12.24 8.76
CA GLU A 190 -14.93 -12.20 7.62
C GLU A 190 -15.21 -10.75 7.22
N HIS A 191 -15.38 -10.55 5.91
CA HIS A 191 -15.87 -9.32 5.35
C HIS A 191 -17.07 -9.64 4.47
N ASN A 192 -18.24 -9.16 4.85
CA ASN A 192 -19.45 -9.43 4.10
C ASN A 192 -19.61 -8.39 2.98
N THR A 193 -19.25 -8.77 1.76
CA THR A 193 -19.29 -7.90 0.56
C THR A 193 -20.63 -7.94 -0.17
N ASN A 194 -21.68 -8.55 0.40
CA ASN A 194 -22.98 -8.71 -0.26
C ASN A 194 -23.74 -7.37 -0.49
N GLY A 195 -23.04 -6.24 -0.53
CA GLY A 195 -23.60 -4.92 -0.84
C GLY A 195 -24.52 -4.35 0.24
N GLN A 196 -24.74 -5.06 1.34
CA GLN A 196 -25.67 -4.65 2.39
C GLN A 196 -24.98 -4.02 3.61
N SER A 197 -23.71 -4.28 3.85
CA SER A 197 -22.91 -3.56 4.87
C SER A 197 -21.43 -3.81 4.71
N ASP A 198 -20.61 -2.77 4.88
CA ASP A 198 -19.14 -2.85 5.05
C ASP A 198 -18.75 -3.36 6.45
N LYS A 199 -19.56 -4.25 7.03
CA LYS A 199 -19.37 -4.70 8.40
C LYS A 199 -18.23 -5.71 8.48
N GLN A 200 -17.14 -5.30 9.10
CA GLN A 200 -16.03 -6.16 9.46
C GLN A 200 -16.39 -7.00 10.69
N SER A 201 -16.12 -8.29 10.64
CA SER A 201 -16.33 -9.22 11.75
C SER A 201 -15.00 -9.75 12.27
N TYR A 202 -14.85 -9.76 13.60
CA TYR A 202 -13.65 -10.25 14.29
C TYR A 202 -14.08 -11.36 15.25
N SER A 203 -13.70 -12.62 14.96
CA SER A 203 -14.01 -13.75 15.83
C SER A 203 -13.20 -13.66 17.13
N LYS A 204 -13.77 -14.20 18.22
CA LYS A 204 -13.08 -14.42 19.51
C LYS A 204 -12.49 -15.82 19.61
N VAL A 205 -12.76 -16.69 18.65
CA VAL A 205 -12.24 -18.05 18.57
C VAL A 205 -10.94 -18.01 17.79
N ASP A 206 -9.82 -18.35 18.38
CA ASP A 206 -8.49 -18.20 17.78
C ASP A 206 -8.35 -18.90 16.42
N SER A 207 -8.98 -20.07 16.24
CA SER A 207 -8.97 -20.80 14.96
C SER A 207 -9.75 -20.12 13.83
N GLU A 208 -10.54 -19.10 14.15
CA GLU A 208 -11.37 -18.34 13.20
C GLU A 208 -10.90 -16.90 13.01
N ARG A 209 -9.87 -16.48 13.73
CA ARG A 209 -9.33 -15.12 13.63
C ARG A 209 -8.59 -14.90 12.32
N GLY A 210 -8.61 -13.65 11.85
CA GLY A 210 -7.88 -13.21 10.70
C GLY A 210 -6.38 -13.08 10.96
N MET A 211 -5.61 -12.86 9.91
CA MET A 211 -4.16 -12.69 10.02
C MET A 211 -3.76 -11.44 10.79
N LEU A 212 -2.58 -11.46 11.38
CA LEU A 212 -1.94 -10.32 12.00
C LEU A 212 -1.08 -9.59 10.97
N PHE A 213 -0.90 -8.29 11.17
CA PHE A 213 0.00 -7.48 10.35
C PHE A 213 0.77 -6.46 11.18
N THR A 214 1.90 -6.04 10.67
CA THR A 214 2.69 -4.93 11.20
C THR A 214 3.13 -4.03 10.05
N CYS A 215 3.01 -2.71 10.27
CA CYS A 215 3.61 -1.68 9.44
C CYS A 215 4.50 -0.82 10.33
N ALA A 216 5.75 -0.61 9.95
CA ALA A 216 6.71 0.14 10.74
C ALA A 216 7.38 1.25 9.92
N VAL A 217 7.67 2.37 10.56
CA VAL A 217 8.31 3.54 9.93
C VAL A 217 9.51 3.98 10.76
N LYS A 218 10.67 4.12 10.08
CA LYS A 218 11.88 4.79 10.56
C LYS A 218 11.95 6.18 9.94
N ALA A 219 12.47 7.15 10.68
CA ALA A 219 12.76 8.48 10.16
C ALA A 219 14.20 8.88 10.43
N ASP A 220 14.91 9.30 9.39
CA ASP A 220 16.22 9.93 9.44
C ASP A 220 16.08 11.40 9.01
N THR A 221 16.72 12.32 9.74
CA THR A 221 16.55 13.77 9.55
C THR A 221 17.69 14.57 10.14
N ASP A 222 17.94 15.75 9.58
CA ASP A 222 18.80 16.79 10.15
C ASP A 222 18.07 17.69 11.16
N GLY A 223 16.74 17.53 11.31
CA GLY A 223 15.92 18.26 12.28
C GLY A 223 15.82 17.55 13.65
N LYS A 224 15.03 18.13 14.55
CA LYS A 224 14.72 17.52 15.85
C LYS A 224 13.57 16.51 15.68
N LYS A 225 13.78 15.28 16.14
CA LYS A 225 12.81 14.19 16.02
C LYS A 225 12.26 13.75 17.38
N HIS A 226 10.94 13.58 17.47
CA HIS A 226 10.24 12.98 18.60
C HIS A 226 9.26 11.91 18.11
N ILE A 227 9.30 10.71 18.70
CA ILE A 227 8.44 9.58 18.32
C ILE A 227 7.52 9.25 19.49
N SER A 228 6.24 9.10 19.19
CA SER A 228 5.21 8.66 20.14
C SER A 228 4.19 7.76 19.45
N GLY A 229 3.22 7.20 20.19
CA GLY A 229 2.09 6.46 19.57
C GLY A 229 1.18 7.31 18.67
N LYS A 230 1.37 8.64 18.65
CA LYS A 230 0.61 9.55 17.76
C LYS A 230 1.33 9.81 16.43
N GLY A 231 2.63 9.47 16.34
CA GLY A 231 3.42 9.69 15.14
C GLY A 231 4.87 10.09 15.43
N ILE A 232 5.60 10.39 14.36
CA ILE A 232 6.95 10.92 14.35
C ILE A 232 6.86 12.41 14.03
N LYS A 233 7.05 13.26 15.02
CA LYS A 233 7.13 14.72 14.85
C LYS A 233 8.57 15.13 14.58
N ILE A 234 8.80 15.86 13.49
CA ILE A 234 10.10 16.39 13.08
C ILE A 234 9.96 17.90 12.93
N THR A 235 10.89 18.65 13.52
CA THR A 235 10.87 20.11 13.50
C THR A 235 12.19 20.69 13.06
N GLY A 236 12.13 21.75 12.25
CA GLY A 236 13.28 22.51 11.77
C GLY A 236 14.19 21.75 10.83
N ALA A 237 13.66 20.81 10.04
CA ALA A 237 14.42 20.00 9.11
C ALA A 237 14.61 20.69 7.75
N THR A 238 15.71 20.40 7.07
CA THR A 238 15.89 20.65 5.63
C THR A 238 15.70 19.36 4.84
N VAL A 239 15.99 18.20 5.45
CA VAL A 239 15.83 16.87 4.84
C VAL A 239 15.20 15.91 5.85
N VAL A 240 14.23 15.15 5.39
CA VAL A 240 13.64 14.00 6.10
C VAL A 240 13.57 12.83 5.17
N THR A 241 14.05 11.68 5.61
CA THR A 241 13.87 10.41 4.89
C THR A 241 13.11 9.44 5.78
N LEU A 242 11.99 8.92 5.27
CA LEU A 242 11.23 7.88 5.92
C LEU A 242 11.45 6.57 5.17
N TYR A 243 11.64 5.49 5.94
CA TYR A 243 11.64 4.12 5.42
C TYR A 243 10.49 3.37 6.08
N LEU A 244 9.59 2.87 5.26
CA LEU A 244 8.41 2.11 5.69
C LEU A 244 8.53 0.68 5.22
N THR A 245 8.21 -0.27 6.09
CA THR A 245 8.08 -1.69 5.74
C THR A 245 6.85 -2.27 6.41
N ALA A 246 6.34 -3.37 5.86
CA ALA A 246 5.26 -4.12 6.49
C ALA A 246 5.46 -5.62 6.28
N GLU A 247 4.87 -6.40 7.17
CA GLU A 247 4.81 -7.86 7.12
C GLU A 247 3.45 -8.31 7.65
N THR A 248 3.02 -9.50 7.19
CA THR A 248 1.84 -10.18 7.70
C THR A 248 2.21 -11.50 8.36
N SER A 249 1.30 -12.07 9.11
CA SER A 249 1.47 -13.42 9.66
C SER A 249 1.08 -14.54 8.69
N PHE A 250 0.79 -14.22 7.42
CA PHE A 250 0.43 -15.23 6.42
C PHE A 250 1.53 -16.28 6.24
N ASN A 251 1.19 -17.54 6.40
CA ASN A 251 2.11 -18.67 6.34
C ASN A 251 1.58 -19.79 5.43
N GLY A 252 1.08 -19.40 4.27
CA GLY A 252 0.44 -20.32 3.33
C GLY A 252 -1.06 -20.52 3.59
N TRP A 253 -1.80 -20.83 2.54
CA TRP A 253 -3.26 -20.89 2.55
C TRP A 253 -3.85 -22.00 3.42
N GLN A 254 -3.07 -23.03 3.74
CA GLN A 254 -3.50 -24.16 4.59
C GLN A 254 -3.37 -23.87 6.09
N ASN A 255 -2.59 -22.85 6.45
CA ASN A 255 -2.30 -22.51 7.82
C ASN A 255 -3.20 -21.37 8.32
N ASN A 256 -3.71 -21.50 9.54
CA ASN A 256 -4.34 -20.36 10.18
C ASN A 256 -3.26 -19.33 10.54
N ALA A 257 -3.32 -18.16 9.91
CA ALA A 257 -2.32 -17.13 10.06
C ALA A 257 -2.29 -16.48 11.47
N PHE A 258 -3.34 -16.66 12.27
CA PHE A 258 -3.37 -16.21 13.66
C PHE A 258 -2.67 -17.21 14.61
N THR A 259 -2.99 -18.49 14.52
CA THR A 259 -2.45 -19.51 15.43
C THR A 259 -1.11 -20.09 14.98
N ASN A 260 -0.89 -20.17 13.66
CA ASN A 260 0.29 -20.80 13.04
C ASN A 260 0.96 -19.84 12.04
N GLY A 261 0.84 -18.53 12.30
CA GLY A 261 1.40 -17.51 11.44
C GLY A 261 2.92 -17.37 11.53
N LYS A 262 3.53 -16.80 10.49
CA LYS A 262 4.94 -16.39 10.53
C LYS A 262 5.13 -15.13 11.39
N PRO A 263 6.33 -14.89 11.94
CA PRO A 263 6.65 -13.62 12.60
C PRO A 263 6.43 -12.44 11.67
N HIS A 264 5.81 -11.36 12.17
CA HIS A 264 5.52 -10.15 11.39
C HIS A 264 6.05 -8.86 12.01
N LEU A 265 6.27 -8.82 13.32
CA LEU A 265 6.80 -7.64 14.02
C LEU A 265 8.33 -7.58 13.97
N GLU A 266 8.98 -8.68 14.34
CA GLU A 266 10.43 -8.79 14.44
C GLU A 266 11.12 -8.53 13.09
N PRO A 267 10.67 -9.08 11.95
CA PRO A 267 11.26 -8.80 10.65
C PRO A 267 11.17 -7.31 10.24
N CYS A 268 10.09 -6.62 10.61
CA CYS A 268 9.97 -5.17 10.39
C CYS A 268 11.00 -4.40 11.22
N ILE A 269 11.15 -4.74 12.50
CA ILE A 269 12.12 -4.09 13.40
C ILE A 269 13.54 -4.35 12.92
N GLU A 270 13.88 -5.60 12.60
CA GLU A 270 15.20 -5.99 12.12
C GLU A 270 15.57 -5.26 10.82
N ARG A 271 14.66 -5.22 9.85
CA ARG A 271 14.86 -4.52 8.58
C ARG A 271 15.14 -3.05 8.79
N LEU A 272 14.35 -2.35 9.62
CA LEU A 272 14.50 -0.94 9.86
C LEU A 272 15.60 -0.59 10.89
N SER A 273 16.18 -1.57 11.58
CA SER A 273 17.35 -1.34 12.44
C SER A 273 18.62 -1.06 11.65
N LYS A 274 18.66 -1.45 10.37
CA LYS A 274 19.77 -1.18 9.46
C LYS A 274 19.95 0.31 9.22
N ASN A 275 21.20 0.71 8.97
CA ASN A 275 21.48 2.05 8.47
C ASN A 275 21.29 2.05 6.95
N PHE A 276 20.33 2.84 6.49
CA PHE A 276 20.09 3.03 5.06
C PHE A 276 20.88 4.24 4.57
N ASP A 277 21.58 4.05 3.46
CA ASP A 277 22.03 5.15 2.60
C ASP A 277 20.96 5.35 1.52
N TYR A 278 20.33 6.51 1.50
CA TYR A 278 19.23 6.79 0.57
C TYR A 278 19.64 6.63 -0.89
N GLU A 279 20.81 7.13 -1.26
CA GLU A 279 21.27 7.06 -2.66
C GLU A 279 21.61 5.62 -3.07
N ALA A 280 22.12 4.80 -2.14
CA ALA A 280 22.35 3.38 -2.37
C ALA A 280 21.01 2.63 -2.55
N VAL A 281 20.02 2.87 -1.68
CA VAL A 281 18.67 2.28 -1.79
C VAL A 281 18.00 2.70 -3.10
N LYS A 282 18.07 3.98 -3.46
CA LYS A 282 17.53 4.51 -4.72
C LYS A 282 18.18 3.86 -5.94
N SER A 283 19.51 3.73 -5.92
CA SER A 283 20.25 3.11 -7.02
C SER A 283 19.94 1.63 -7.17
N ALA A 284 19.82 0.89 -6.06
CA ALA A 284 19.44 -0.52 -6.06
C ALA A 284 18.00 -0.70 -6.59
N HIS A 285 17.06 0.15 -6.16
CA HIS A 285 15.69 0.18 -6.67
C HIS A 285 15.64 0.39 -8.18
N ILE A 286 16.32 1.42 -8.70
CA ILE A 286 16.33 1.72 -10.14
C ILE A 286 16.93 0.57 -10.95
N ALA A 287 18.03 -0.03 -10.47
CA ALA A 287 18.68 -1.14 -11.16
C ALA A 287 17.77 -2.39 -11.22
N ASP A 288 17.13 -2.75 -10.12
CA ASP A 288 16.20 -3.88 -10.04
C ASP A 288 14.97 -3.64 -10.94
N TYR A 289 14.35 -2.46 -10.84
CA TYR A 289 13.18 -2.10 -11.64
C TYR A 289 13.49 -2.13 -13.15
N ARG A 290 14.58 -1.50 -13.58
CA ARG A 290 14.98 -1.46 -14.99
C ARG A 290 15.31 -2.85 -15.55
N ALA A 291 15.84 -3.75 -14.74
CA ALA A 291 16.10 -5.12 -15.18
C ALA A 291 14.82 -5.86 -15.62
N LEU A 292 13.66 -5.44 -15.15
CA LEU A 292 12.35 -5.95 -15.56
C LEU A 292 11.71 -5.05 -16.63
N TYR A 293 11.61 -3.75 -16.37
CA TYR A 293 10.88 -2.79 -17.19
C TYR A 293 11.43 -2.67 -18.61
N SER A 294 12.75 -2.67 -18.78
CA SER A 294 13.39 -2.53 -20.09
C SER A 294 13.26 -3.76 -21.03
N ARG A 295 12.63 -4.86 -20.55
CA ARG A 295 12.40 -6.05 -21.38
C ARG A 295 11.28 -5.89 -22.38
N VAL A 296 10.39 -4.93 -22.17
CA VAL A 296 9.22 -4.68 -23.03
C VAL A 296 9.18 -3.22 -23.40
N GLU A 297 9.05 -2.95 -24.71
CA GLU A 297 8.82 -1.62 -25.27
C GLU A 297 7.51 -1.64 -26.04
N LEU A 298 6.67 -0.62 -25.84
CA LEU A 298 5.44 -0.40 -26.58
C LEU A 298 5.45 1.00 -27.14
N ASP A 299 5.39 1.12 -28.47
CA ASP A 299 5.19 2.37 -29.19
C ASP A 299 3.91 2.26 -30.01
N ILE A 300 2.89 3.01 -29.61
CA ILE A 300 1.58 3.07 -30.30
C ILE A 300 1.41 4.38 -31.09
N GLY A 301 2.50 5.12 -31.28
CA GLY A 301 2.51 6.44 -31.90
C GLY A 301 1.99 7.54 -30.98
N SER A 302 2.22 8.78 -31.36
CA SER A 302 1.71 9.98 -30.69
C SER A 302 0.69 10.68 -31.59
N ASN A 303 -0.43 11.10 -31.00
CA ASN A 303 -1.43 11.91 -31.70
C ASN A 303 -1.15 13.43 -31.57
N GLY A 304 0.00 13.82 -31.03
CA GLY A 304 0.40 15.19 -30.81
C GLY A 304 -0.37 15.93 -29.70
N LYS A 305 -1.16 15.20 -28.90
CA LYS A 305 -1.86 15.72 -27.72
C LYS A 305 -1.28 15.03 -26.48
N ASP A 306 -0.22 15.60 -25.95
CA ASP A 306 0.58 15.00 -24.86
C ASP A 306 -0.02 15.15 -23.47
N ASN A 307 -1.33 15.34 -23.33
CA ASN A 307 -1.95 15.47 -22.01
C ASN A 307 -3.36 14.88 -22.00
N ILE A 308 -3.55 13.92 -21.11
CA ILE A 308 -4.86 13.48 -20.63
C ILE A 308 -5.17 14.21 -19.33
#